data_e81fc0ce37f4d6bebeb43c0118043816
#
_entry.id   e81fc0ce37f4d6bebeb43c0118043816
#
_cell.length_a   1.000
_cell.length_b   1.000
_cell.length_c   1.000
_cell.angle_alpha   90.00
_cell.angle_beta   90.00
_cell.angle_gamma   90.00
#
_symmetry.space_group_name_H-M   'P 1'
#
loop_
_entity.id
_entity.type
_entity.pdbx_description
1 polymer ?
#
loop_
_entity_poly.entity_id
_entity_poly.type
_entity_poly.pdbx_seq_one_letter_code
_entity_poly.pdbx_strand_id
1 'polypeptide(L)'
;MTENAIKVLLVDDEQLIRSGLAILLEMYEEIEIVGQAANGQEAIDVCATEEVDVVLMDIRMPETNGIEGTKQIKEKHPHIHVLILTTFQDMEYIAQAMKVGASGYLLKDSNEETIYEGIKLAHKNNLVIDGKMTDFFTAISKNHTDAPFDPKNYELSSKEVEIIRLVASGYSNQEIADELCLSLGTIKNNTSLILNKLDLRDRTQLAIFAFEKGLMN
;
A
#
# COMPACT_ATOMS: atom_id res chain seq x y z
N MET A 1 22.82 -2.18 19.16
CA MET A 1 22.13 -1.08 18.45
C MET A 1 21.50 -1.75 17.26
N THR A 2 20.22 -2.02 17.34
CA THR A 2 19.44 -2.67 16.30
C THR A 2 19.41 -1.75 15.08
N GLU A 3 19.89 -2.24 13.95
CA GLU A 3 19.81 -1.54 12.68
C GLU A 3 18.32 -1.24 12.37
N ASN A 4 17.98 0.05 12.39
CA ASN A 4 16.76 0.67 11.92
C ASN A 4 15.44 -0.04 12.26
N ALA A 5 14.89 0.28 13.44
CA ALA A 5 13.47 0.08 13.68
C ALA A 5 12.64 0.83 12.63
N ILE A 6 11.53 0.24 12.18
CA ILE A 6 10.58 0.88 11.26
C ILE A 6 9.84 1.98 12.01
N LYS A 7 9.96 3.22 11.53
CA LYS A 7 9.35 4.41 12.11
C LYS A 7 7.89 4.52 11.70
N VAL A 8 6.99 4.35 12.66
CA VAL A 8 5.54 4.27 12.41
C VAL A 8 4.82 5.48 12.98
N LEU A 9 3.98 6.11 12.18
CA LEU A 9 3.02 7.13 12.59
C LEU A 9 1.63 6.49 12.69
N LEU A 10 0.95 6.67 13.83
CA LEU A 10 -0.43 6.20 14.05
C LEU A 10 -1.41 7.34 13.83
N VAL A 11 -2.41 7.14 12.97
CA VAL A 11 -3.39 8.18 12.61
C VAL A 11 -4.80 7.62 12.71
N ASP A 12 -5.55 8.12 13.70
CA ASP A 12 -6.91 7.69 14.01
C ASP A 12 -7.58 8.78 14.86
N ASP A 13 -8.84 9.09 14.71
CA ASP A 13 -9.51 10.10 15.53
C ASP A 13 -9.81 9.60 16.98
N GLU A 14 -9.89 8.27 17.15
CA GLU A 14 -10.11 7.64 18.43
C GLU A 14 -8.80 7.50 19.24
N GLN A 15 -8.60 8.35 20.25
CA GLN A 15 -7.40 8.33 21.11
C GLN A 15 -7.14 6.95 21.74
N LEU A 16 -8.20 6.22 22.12
CA LEU A 16 -8.06 4.91 22.74
C LEU A 16 -7.45 3.89 21.78
N ILE A 17 -7.85 3.95 20.52
CA ILE A 17 -7.31 3.08 19.46
C ILE A 17 -5.84 3.39 19.23
N ARG A 18 -5.47 4.68 19.07
CA ARG A 18 -4.06 5.06 18.90
C ARG A 18 -3.19 4.60 20.06
N SER A 19 -3.63 4.85 21.30
CA SER A 19 -2.87 4.46 22.50
C SER A 19 -2.75 2.94 22.63
N GLY A 20 -3.82 2.20 22.31
CA GLY A 20 -3.81 0.74 22.35
C GLY A 20 -2.85 0.16 21.31
N LEU A 21 -2.92 0.65 20.07
CA LEU A 21 -2.01 0.21 18.99
C LEU A 21 -0.55 0.55 19.30
N ALA A 22 -0.28 1.74 19.87
CA ALA A 22 1.09 2.11 20.26
C ALA A 22 1.66 1.09 21.26
N ILE A 23 0.93 0.77 22.33
CA ILE A 23 1.38 -0.19 23.34
C ILE A 23 1.63 -1.58 22.73
N LEU A 24 0.74 -2.06 21.84
CA LEU A 24 0.87 -3.38 21.23
C LEU A 24 2.03 -3.44 20.24
N LEU A 25 2.20 -2.41 19.41
CA LEU A 25 3.24 -2.40 18.40
C LEU A 25 4.64 -2.13 18.98
N GLU A 26 4.76 -1.36 20.05
CA GLU A 26 6.03 -1.16 20.78
C GLU A 26 6.55 -2.43 21.48
N MET A 27 5.77 -3.50 21.55
CA MET A 27 6.25 -4.80 22.02
C MET A 27 7.21 -5.46 21.01
N TYR A 28 7.22 -5.01 19.74
CA TYR A 28 8.11 -5.49 18.70
C TYR A 28 9.33 -4.58 18.57
N GLU A 29 10.53 -5.09 18.86
CA GLU A 29 11.80 -4.33 18.83
C GLU A 29 12.10 -3.69 17.46
N GLU A 30 11.47 -4.18 16.39
CA GLU A 30 11.61 -3.69 15.01
C GLU A 30 10.68 -2.49 14.70
N ILE A 31 9.81 -2.07 15.64
CA ILE A 31 8.87 -0.96 15.47
C ILE A 31 9.21 0.17 16.42
N GLU A 32 9.21 1.40 15.91
CA GLU A 32 9.32 2.64 16.69
C GLU A 32 8.12 3.53 16.36
N ILE A 33 7.29 3.85 17.36
CA ILE A 33 6.19 4.79 17.19
C ILE A 33 6.74 6.21 17.31
N VAL A 34 6.90 6.91 16.16
CA VAL A 34 7.48 8.25 16.10
C VAL A 34 6.45 9.37 16.28
N GLY A 35 5.15 9.04 16.22
CA GLY A 35 4.11 10.04 16.42
C GLY A 35 2.71 9.45 16.43
N GLN A 36 1.76 10.29 16.83
CA GLN A 36 0.32 10.03 16.78
C GLN A 36 -0.39 11.27 16.25
N ALA A 37 -1.41 11.09 15.41
CA ALA A 37 -2.22 12.15 14.83
C ALA A 37 -3.70 11.79 14.90
N ALA A 38 -4.57 12.79 15.05
CA ALA A 38 -6.02 12.59 15.18
C ALA A 38 -6.77 12.80 13.84
N ASN A 39 -6.10 13.26 12.81
CA ASN A 39 -6.67 13.50 11.48
C ASN A 39 -5.56 13.54 10.41
N GLY A 40 -5.98 13.61 9.13
CA GLY A 40 -5.04 13.63 8.01
C GLY A 40 -4.14 14.87 7.97
N GLN A 41 -4.60 16.05 8.45
CA GLN A 41 -3.77 17.26 8.47
C GLN A 41 -2.63 17.13 9.48
N GLU A 42 -2.93 16.68 10.70
CA GLU A 42 -1.90 16.42 11.71
C GLU A 42 -0.88 15.38 11.21
N ALA A 43 -1.36 14.33 10.51
CA ALA A 43 -0.46 13.34 9.92
C ALA A 43 0.51 13.94 8.90
N ILE A 44 0.03 14.85 8.04
CA ILE A 44 0.86 15.56 7.07
C ILE A 44 1.92 16.42 7.78
N ASP A 45 1.53 17.11 8.85
CA ASP A 45 2.41 17.98 9.63
C ASP A 45 3.52 17.17 10.32
N VAL A 46 3.18 16.01 10.90
CA VAL A 46 4.17 15.08 11.49
C VAL A 46 5.12 14.53 10.42
N CYS A 47 4.62 14.09 9.27
CA CYS A 47 5.46 13.63 8.16
C CYS A 47 6.42 14.70 7.61
N ALA A 48 6.13 15.99 7.83
CA ALA A 48 7.00 17.09 7.43
C ALA A 48 8.15 17.35 8.41
N THR A 49 8.03 16.92 9.68
CA THR A 49 9.00 17.23 10.75
C THR A 49 9.73 16.00 11.27
N GLU A 50 9.12 14.82 11.19
CA GLU A 50 9.66 13.56 11.69
C GLU A 50 10.05 12.63 10.52
N GLU A 51 11.03 11.77 10.77
CA GLU A 51 11.31 10.66 9.86
C GLU A 51 10.27 9.57 10.06
N VAL A 52 9.45 9.32 9.03
CA VAL A 52 8.39 8.31 9.02
C VAL A 52 8.61 7.34 7.87
N ASP A 53 8.58 6.05 8.15
CA ASP A 53 8.65 5.00 7.12
C ASP A 53 7.25 4.52 6.72
N VAL A 54 6.38 4.29 7.72
CA VAL A 54 5.03 3.78 7.52
C VAL A 54 4.02 4.60 8.32
N VAL A 55 2.92 4.96 7.69
CA VAL A 55 1.76 5.57 8.33
C VAL A 55 0.65 4.52 8.41
N LEU A 56 0.15 4.22 9.62
CA LEU A 56 -1.12 3.52 9.80
C LEU A 56 -2.23 4.57 9.83
N MET A 57 -3.10 4.57 8.83
CA MET A 57 -4.06 5.63 8.57
C MET A 57 -5.50 5.12 8.63
N ASP A 58 -6.33 5.64 9.54
CA ASP A 58 -7.77 5.44 9.41
C ASP A 58 -8.34 6.28 8.26
N ILE A 59 -9.43 5.81 7.68
CA ILE A 59 -10.13 6.50 6.58
C ILE A 59 -11.05 7.60 7.13
N ARG A 60 -11.86 7.27 8.14
CA ARG A 60 -12.94 8.14 8.60
C ARG A 60 -12.52 8.98 9.79
N MET A 61 -12.01 10.15 9.52
CA MET A 61 -11.60 11.12 10.53
C MET A 61 -12.21 12.49 10.24
N PRO A 62 -12.40 13.34 11.25
CA PRO A 62 -12.88 14.71 11.08
C PRO A 62 -11.84 15.57 10.32
N GLU A 63 -12.28 16.72 9.82
CA GLU A 63 -11.47 17.72 9.12
C GLU A 63 -10.85 17.18 7.82
N THR A 64 -9.69 16.54 7.90
CA THR A 64 -9.02 15.89 6.79
C THR A 64 -9.08 14.38 6.96
N ASN A 65 -9.86 13.71 6.10
CA ASN A 65 -9.98 12.25 6.13
C ASN A 65 -8.71 11.54 5.65
N GLY A 66 -8.63 10.23 5.88
CA GLY A 66 -7.44 9.45 5.57
C GLY A 66 -7.11 9.36 4.08
N ILE A 67 -8.09 9.47 3.18
CA ILE A 67 -7.85 9.45 1.72
C ILE A 67 -7.13 10.73 1.29
N GLU A 68 -7.62 11.89 1.74
CA GLU A 68 -6.99 13.16 1.42
C GLU A 68 -5.60 13.28 2.10
N GLY A 69 -5.49 12.81 3.37
CA GLY A 69 -4.21 12.69 4.06
C GLY A 69 -3.20 11.84 3.29
N THR A 70 -3.63 10.63 2.86
CA THR A 70 -2.80 9.72 2.04
C THR A 70 -2.33 10.41 0.76
N LYS A 71 -3.23 11.05 0.02
CA LYS A 71 -2.90 11.75 -1.22
C LYS A 71 -1.80 12.80 -1.00
N GLN A 72 -1.97 13.68 -0.01
CA GLN A 72 -1.02 14.76 0.26
C GLN A 72 0.33 14.24 0.77
N ILE A 73 0.33 13.20 1.63
CA ILE A 73 1.56 12.54 2.09
C ILE A 73 2.29 11.95 0.88
N LYS A 74 1.62 11.21 0.01
CA LYS A 74 2.25 10.59 -1.16
C LYS A 74 2.75 11.62 -2.20
N GLU A 75 2.11 12.78 -2.31
CA GLU A 75 2.56 13.87 -3.18
C GLU A 75 3.84 14.55 -2.66
N LYS A 76 3.94 14.78 -1.34
CA LYS A 76 5.07 15.47 -0.71
C LYS A 76 6.22 14.54 -0.31
N HIS A 77 5.88 13.33 0.11
CA HIS A 77 6.78 12.32 0.67
C HIS A 77 6.53 10.95 0.02
N PRO A 78 6.86 10.75 -1.27
CA PRO A 78 6.53 9.53 -2.02
C PRO A 78 7.18 8.25 -1.45
N HIS A 79 8.24 8.38 -0.64
CA HIS A 79 8.92 7.27 0.02
C HIS A 79 8.15 6.72 1.22
N ILE A 80 7.27 7.52 1.85
CA ILE A 80 6.47 7.08 2.99
C ILE A 80 5.39 6.10 2.51
N HIS A 81 5.29 4.96 3.17
CA HIS A 81 4.25 3.97 2.91
C HIS A 81 3.02 4.26 3.76
N VAL A 82 1.85 4.37 3.14
CA VAL A 82 0.59 4.58 3.86
C VAL A 82 -0.20 3.29 3.82
N LEU A 83 -0.39 2.66 4.98
CA LEU A 83 -1.19 1.47 5.17
C LEU A 83 -2.51 1.87 5.84
N ILE A 84 -3.61 1.66 5.13
CA ILE A 84 -4.94 1.96 5.65
C ILE A 84 -5.32 0.94 6.74
N LEU A 85 -5.79 1.43 7.87
CA LEU A 85 -6.30 0.61 8.98
C LEU A 85 -7.72 1.07 9.31
N THR A 86 -8.75 0.31 8.95
CA THR A 86 -10.15 0.74 9.05
C THR A 86 -11.08 -0.34 9.57
N THR A 87 -12.18 0.06 10.21
CA THR A 87 -13.26 -0.86 10.62
C THR A 87 -14.20 -1.22 9.46
N PHE A 88 -14.12 -0.52 8.34
CA PHE A 88 -15.09 -0.64 7.26
C PHE A 88 -14.56 -1.48 6.10
N GLN A 89 -15.40 -2.43 5.68
CA GLN A 89 -15.24 -3.18 4.43
C GLN A 89 -15.87 -2.41 3.23
N ASP A 90 -15.92 -1.08 3.29
CA ASP A 90 -16.45 -0.28 2.22
C ASP A 90 -15.44 -0.20 1.07
N MET A 91 -15.64 -1.05 0.09
CA MET A 91 -14.73 -1.23 -1.05
C MET A 91 -14.52 0.05 -1.85
N GLU A 92 -15.49 0.98 -1.82
CA GLU A 92 -15.34 2.25 -2.53
C GLU A 92 -14.26 3.14 -1.89
N TYR A 93 -14.27 3.27 -0.56
CA TYR A 93 -13.24 4.03 0.15
C TYR A 93 -11.87 3.39 0.06
N ILE A 94 -11.80 2.05 0.15
CA ILE A 94 -10.54 1.31 -0.02
C ILE A 94 -10.00 1.54 -1.43
N ALA A 95 -10.85 1.43 -2.47
CA ALA A 95 -10.43 1.67 -3.86
C ALA A 95 -9.94 3.11 -4.07
N GLN A 96 -10.58 4.10 -3.45
CA GLN A 96 -10.15 5.50 -3.51
C GLN A 96 -8.78 5.69 -2.83
N ALA A 97 -8.58 5.13 -1.62
CA ALA A 97 -7.31 5.19 -0.91
C ALA A 97 -6.17 4.56 -1.71
N MET A 98 -6.42 3.40 -2.32
CA MET A 98 -5.44 2.72 -3.18
C MET A 98 -5.10 3.55 -4.43
N LYS A 99 -6.10 4.19 -5.07
CA LYS A 99 -5.87 5.09 -6.23
C LYS A 99 -5.01 6.30 -5.90
N VAL A 100 -5.09 6.84 -4.69
CA VAL A 100 -4.24 7.97 -4.28
C VAL A 100 -2.88 7.54 -3.74
N GLY A 101 -2.57 6.23 -3.70
CA GLY A 101 -1.23 5.70 -3.43
C GLY A 101 -1.06 5.01 -2.07
N ALA A 102 -2.15 4.55 -1.42
CA ALA A 102 -2.00 3.69 -0.26
C ALA A 102 -1.24 2.40 -0.63
N SER A 103 -0.37 1.94 0.24
CA SER A 103 0.43 0.72 0.07
C SER A 103 -0.37 -0.56 0.34
N GLY A 104 -1.57 -0.42 0.87
CA GLY A 104 -2.48 -1.51 1.19
C GLY A 104 -3.52 -1.12 2.22
N TYR A 105 -4.30 -2.11 2.67
CA TYR A 105 -5.23 -1.92 3.77
C TYR A 105 -5.30 -3.15 4.68
N LEU A 106 -5.63 -2.91 5.94
CA LEU A 106 -5.95 -3.90 6.96
C LEU A 106 -7.23 -3.50 7.68
N LEU A 107 -7.90 -4.48 8.28
CA LEU A 107 -9.05 -4.24 9.13
C LEU A 107 -8.60 -3.99 10.58
N LYS A 108 -9.26 -3.07 11.29
CA LYS A 108 -8.98 -2.78 12.72
C LYS A 108 -9.30 -3.96 13.66
N ASP A 109 -10.09 -4.94 13.20
CA ASP A 109 -10.37 -6.18 13.93
C ASP A 109 -9.30 -7.27 13.66
N SER A 110 -8.28 -6.99 12.85
CA SER A 110 -7.13 -7.87 12.69
C SER A 110 -6.33 -7.92 13.99
N ASN A 111 -5.71 -9.09 14.25
CA ASN A 111 -4.84 -9.21 15.42
C ASN A 111 -3.55 -8.38 15.24
N GLU A 112 -2.86 -8.10 16.36
CA GLU A 112 -1.64 -7.28 16.37
C GLU A 112 -0.52 -7.86 15.50
N GLU A 113 -0.40 -9.18 15.40
CA GLU A 113 0.60 -9.86 14.57
C GLU A 113 0.36 -9.58 13.08
N THR A 114 -0.90 -9.58 12.63
CA THR A 114 -1.28 -9.25 11.25
C THR A 114 -0.95 -7.79 10.92
N ILE A 115 -1.20 -6.87 11.87
CA ILE A 115 -0.87 -5.44 11.69
C ILE A 115 0.65 -5.27 11.62
N TYR A 116 1.39 -5.91 12.53
CA TYR A 116 2.85 -5.89 12.55
C TYR A 116 3.46 -6.41 11.24
N GLU A 117 3.05 -7.59 10.77
CA GLU A 117 3.51 -8.13 9.49
C GLU A 117 3.11 -7.24 8.31
N GLY A 118 1.93 -6.64 8.35
CA GLY A 118 1.49 -5.65 7.35
C GLY A 118 2.41 -4.43 7.28
N ILE A 119 2.84 -3.88 8.42
CA ILE A 119 3.81 -2.78 8.48
C ILE A 119 5.13 -3.19 7.81
N LYS A 120 5.66 -4.39 8.14
CA LYS A 120 6.91 -4.89 7.55
C LYS A 120 6.80 -5.10 6.05
N LEU A 121 5.69 -5.62 5.58
CA LEU A 121 5.43 -5.81 4.15
C LEU A 121 5.33 -4.48 3.43
N ALA A 122 4.60 -3.51 3.98
CA ALA A 122 4.48 -2.16 3.42
C ALA A 122 5.85 -1.48 3.34
N HIS A 123 6.65 -1.52 4.42
CA HIS A 123 8.01 -0.97 4.44
C HIS A 123 8.93 -1.60 3.38
N LYS A 124 8.75 -2.89 3.07
CA LYS A 124 9.45 -3.58 1.97
C LYS A 124 8.86 -3.30 0.59
N ASN A 125 7.95 -2.34 0.48
CA ASN A 125 7.25 -1.98 -0.75
C ASN A 125 6.44 -3.16 -1.35
N ASN A 126 5.87 -4.00 -0.50
CA ASN A 126 4.92 -5.03 -0.91
C ASN A 126 3.48 -4.53 -0.75
N LEU A 127 2.59 -5.03 -1.59
CA LEU A 127 1.18 -4.76 -1.48
C LEU A 127 0.61 -5.52 -0.26
N VAL A 128 -0.09 -4.81 0.62
CA VAL A 128 -0.72 -5.39 1.82
C VAL A 128 -2.23 -5.35 1.66
N ILE A 129 -2.86 -6.52 1.70
CA ILE A 129 -4.33 -6.62 1.57
C ILE A 129 -4.84 -7.70 2.51
N ASP A 130 -5.78 -7.34 3.38
CA ASP A 130 -6.46 -8.29 4.25
C ASP A 130 -7.36 -9.23 3.44
N GLY A 131 -7.31 -10.50 3.80
CA GLY A 131 -7.86 -11.77 3.30
C GLY A 131 -9.04 -11.86 2.31
N LYS A 132 -9.66 -10.77 1.86
CA LYS A 132 -10.74 -10.77 0.86
C LYS A 132 -10.39 -10.02 -0.42
N MET A 133 -9.19 -10.20 -0.86
CA MET A 133 -8.63 -9.61 -2.09
C MET A 133 -9.52 -9.83 -3.32
N THR A 134 -10.13 -11.00 -3.43
CA THR A 134 -10.98 -11.38 -4.57
C THR A 134 -12.20 -10.47 -4.71
N ASP A 135 -12.82 -10.05 -3.60
CA ASP A 135 -14.01 -9.20 -3.63
C ASP A 135 -13.67 -7.77 -4.03
N PHE A 136 -12.54 -7.24 -3.52
CA PHE A 136 -12.03 -5.92 -3.87
C PHE A 136 -11.69 -5.83 -5.36
N PHE A 137 -10.93 -6.79 -5.88
CA PHE A 137 -10.57 -6.80 -7.29
C PHE A 137 -11.75 -7.09 -8.22
N THR A 138 -12.72 -7.88 -7.78
CA THR A 138 -13.98 -8.08 -8.51
C THR A 138 -14.78 -6.77 -8.59
N ALA A 139 -14.77 -5.94 -7.56
CA ALA A 139 -15.45 -4.65 -7.56
C ALA A 139 -14.76 -3.64 -8.51
N ILE A 140 -13.44 -3.62 -8.56
CA ILE A 140 -12.68 -2.81 -9.51
C ILE A 140 -12.89 -3.31 -10.95
N SER A 141 -12.89 -4.63 -11.17
CA SER A 141 -13.08 -5.25 -12.49
C SER A 141 -14.45 -5.01 -13.11
N LYS A 142 -15.50 -4.77 -12.32
CA LYS A 142 -16.86 -4.47 -12.83
C LYS A 142 -16.97 -3.17 -13.63
N ASN A 143 -15.96 -2.31 -13.59
CA ASN A 143 -15.90 -1.06 -14.34
C ASN A 143 -15.09 -1.18 -15.65
N HIS A 144 -14.83 -2.41 -16.13
CA HIS A 144 -14.04 -2.60 -17.35
C HIS A 144 -14.78 -2.19 -18.62
N THR A 145 -14.06 -1.46 -19.47
CA THR A 145 -14.38 -1.38 -20.90
C THR A 145 -14.04 -2.71 -21.55
N ASP A 146 -14.99 -3.27 -22.34
CA ASP A 146 -14.89 -4.58 -23.05
C ASP A 146 -13.75 -4.68 -24.09
N ALA A 147 -12.83 -3.75 -24.16
CA ALA A 147 -11.72 -3.81 -25.09
C ALA A 147 -10.58 -4.70 -24.56
N PRO A 148 -10.14 -5.70 -25.30
CA PRO A 148 -9.04 -6.56 -24.88
C PRO A 148 -7.75 -5.73 -24.67
N PHE A 149 -7.02 -6.03 -23.61
CA PHE A 149 -5.74 -5.39 -23.32
C PHE A 149 -4.72 -5.71 -24.42
N ASP A 150 -4.19 -4.68 -25.07
CA ASP A 150 -3.07 -4.83 -26.01
C ASP A 150 -1.80 -4.23 -25.37
N PRO A 151 -0.79 -5.07 -25.03
CA PRO A 151 0.48 -4.61 -24.45
C PRO A 151 1.22 -3.58 -25.32
N LYS A 152 1.02 -3.62 -26.65
CA LYS A 152 1.68 -2.70 -27.58
C LYS A 152 1.27 -1.25 -27.37
N ASN A 153 0.04 -1.01 -26.92
CA ASN A 153 -0.44 0.35 -26.63
C ASN A 153 0.28 1.01 -25.45
N TYR A 154 1.00 0.21 -24.65
CA TYR A 154 1.74 0.62 -23.46
C TYR A 154 3.25 0.35 -23.60
N GLU A 155 3.72 -0.02 -24.78
CA GLU A 155 5.12 -0.40 -25.05
C GLU A 155 5.64 -1.50 -24.09
N LEU A 156 4.76 -2.42 -23.69
CA LEU A 156 5.08 -3.51 -22.77
C LEU A 156 5.50 -4.76 -23.51
N SER A 157 6.62 -5.35 -23.12
CA SER A 157 7.04 -6.68 -23.54
C SER A 157 6.22 -7.77 -22.82
N SER A 158 6.21 -8.98 -23.38
CA SER A 158 5.55 -10.13 -22.76
C SER A 158 6.06 -10.42 -21.34
N LYS A 159 7.35 -10.20 -21.10
CA LYS A 159 7.97 -10.39 -19.77
C LYS A 159 7.52 -9.33 -18.77
N GLU A 160 7.37 -8.08 -19.20
CA GLU A 160 6.84 -7.02 -18.34
C GLU A 160 5.38 -7.28 -17.99
N VAL A 161 4.56 -7.75 -18.93
CA VAL A 161 3.19 -8.18 -18.67
C VAL A 161 3.13 -9.31 -17.64
N GLU A 162 4.04 -10.28 -17.70
CA GLU A 162 4.12 -11.38 -16.74
C GLU A 162 4.46 -10.85 -15.34
N ILE A 163 5.43 -9.94 -15.23
CA ILE A 163 5.76 -9.27 -13.96
C ILE A 163 4.55 -8.52 -13.40
N ILE A 164 3.82 -7.78 -14.25
CA ILE A 164 2.60 -7.05 -13.83
C ILE A 164 1.56 -8.02 -13.25
N ARG A 165 1.34 -9.18 -13.89
CA ARG A 165 0.40 -10.20 -13.40
C ARG A 165 0.82 -10.75 -12.04
N LEU A 166 2.10 -11.07 -11.84
CA LEU A 166 2.61 -11.58 -10.57
C LEU A 166 2.51 -10.53 -9.46
N VAL A 167 2.79 -9.25 -9.79
CA VAL A 167 2.57 -8.14 -8.88
C VAL A 167 1.10 -8.06 -8.45
N ALA A 168 0.18 -8.13 -9.38
CA ALA A 168 -1.25 -8.07 -9.13
C ALA A 168 -1.78 -9.32 -8.38
N SER A 169 -1.09 -10.44 -8.49
CA SER A 169 -1.35 -11.66 -7.70
C SER A 169 -0.78 -11.59 -6.28
N GLY A 170 -0.15 -10.48 -5.90
CA GLY A 170 0.39 -10.26 -4.54
C GLY A 170 1.80 -10.81 -4.30
N TYR A 171 2.48 -11.33 -5.31
CA TYR A 171 3.85 -11.86 -5.16
C TYR A 171 4.82 -10.75 -4.78
N SER A 172 5.69 -10.97 -3.79
CA SER A 172 6.81 -10.09 -3.48
C SER A 172 7.85 -10.09 -4.60
N ASN A 173 8.76 -9.11 -4.60
CA ASN A 173 9.85 -9.09 -5.59
C ASN A 173 10.75 -10.33 -5.53
N GLN A 174 10.92 -10.94 -4.35
CA GLN A 174 11.69 -12.18 -4.20
C GLN A 174 10.95 -13.35 -4.84
N GLU A 175 9.66 -13.52 -4.56
CA GLU A 175 8.84 -14.60 -5.14
C GLU A 175 8.75 -14.47 -6.67
N ILE A 176 8.64 -13.24 -7.21
CA ILE A 176 8.69 -13.00 -8.65
C ILE A 176 10.06 -13.37 -9.23
N ALA A 177 11.14 -13.05 -8.52
CA ALA A 177 12.49 -13.41 -8.94
C ALA A 177 12.67 -14.92 -9.01
N ASP A 178 12.18 -15.64 -8.00
CA ASP A 178 12.24 -17.09 -7.91
C ASP A 178 11.38 -17.74 -9.01
N GLU A 179 10.13 -17.27 -9.22
CA GLU A 179 9.21 -17.77 -10.24
C GLU A 179 9.75 -17.59 -11.67
N LEU A 180 10.33 -16.42 -11.96
CA LEU A 180 10.85 -16.10 -13.28
C LEU A 180 12.33 -16.50 -13.49
N CYS A 181 12.95 -17.14 -12.51
CA CYS A 181 14.39 -17.49 -12.51
C CYS A 181 15.29 -16.28 -12.81
N LEU A 182 15.02 -15.14 -12.15
CA LEU A 182 15.76 -13.90 -12.29
C LEU A 182 16.39 -13.46 -10.96
N SER A 183 17.29 -12.49 -11.01
CA SER A 183 17.80 -11.86 -9.78
C SER A 183 16.79 -10.87 -9.20
N LEU A 184 16.77 -10.72 -7.88
CA LEU A 184 15.97 -9.71 -7.19
C LEU A 184 16.21 -8.30 -7.73
N GLY A 185 17.49 -7.96 -8.04
CA GLY A 185 17.86 -6.69 -8.65
C GLY A 185 17.22 -6.49 -10.02
N THR A 186 17.15 -7.56 -10.83
CA THR A 186 16.48 -7.53 -12.14
C THR A 186 15.00 -7.24 -12.00
N ILE A 187 14.32 -7.87 -11.05
CA ILE A 187 12.88 -7.62 -10.81
C ILE A 187 12.65 -6.18 -10.35
N LYS A 188 13.42 -5.67 -9.38
CA LYS A 188 13.31 -4.27 -8.92
C LYS A 188 13.47 -3.29 -10.08
N ASN A 189 14.48 -3.49 -10.93
CA ASN A 189 14.72 -2.63 -12.09
C ASN A 189 13.58 -2.71 -13.11
N ASN A 190 13.11 -3.92 -13.44
CA ASN A 190 11.97 -4.08 -14.37
C ASN A 190 10.70 -3.43 -13.80
N THR A 191 10.39 -3.62 -12.53
CA THR A 191 9.23 -2.98 -11.89
C THR A 191 9.32 -1.45 -12.00
N SER A 192 10.49 -0.86 -11.72
CA SER A 192 10.70 0.59 -11.87
C SER A 192 10.52 1.06 -13.31
N LEU A 193 11.02 0.30 -14.30
CA LEU A 193 10.84 0.62 -15.72
C LEU A 193 9.36 0.53 -16.14
N ILE A 194 8.64 -0.49 -15.67
CA ILE A 194 7.20 -0.66 -15.95
C ILE A 194 6.41 0.53 -15.35
N LEU A 195 6.68 0.90 -14.10
CA LEU A 195 6.03 2.04 -13.45
C LEU A 195 6.25 3.32 -14.27
N ASN A 196 7.47 3.59 -14.71
CA ASN A 196 7.78 4.74 -15.55
C ASN A 196 7.06 4.71 -16.91
N LYS A 197 7.00 3.55 -17.59
CA LYS A 197 6.29 3.40 -18.87
C LYS A 197 4.79 3.68 -18.75
N LEU A 198 4.21 3.29 -17.62
CA LEU A 198 2.78 3.41 -17.36
C LEU A 198 2.40 4.72 -16.64
N ASP A 199 3.38 5.57 -16.31
CA ASP A 199 3.21 6.78 -15.49
C ASP A 199 2.52 6.49 -14.15
N LEU A 200 2.94 5.39 -13.50
CA LEU A 200 2.43 4.94 -12.22
C LEU A 200 3.46 5.23 -11.11
N ARG A 201 2.98 5.60 -9.93
CA ARG A 201 3.82 6.02 -8.80
C ARG A 201 4.42 4.84 -8.03
N ASP A 202 3.66 3.76 -7.89
CA ASP A 202 4.02 2.67 -7.01
C ASP A 202 3.43 1.31 -7.47
N ARG A 203 3.84 0.27 -6.75
CA ARG A 203 3.43 -1.12 -6.99
C ARG A 203 1.93 -1.34 -6.82
N THR A 204 1.29 -0.59 -5.93
CA THR A 204 -0.15 -0.68 -5.70
C THR A 204 -0.92 -0.22 -6.92
N GLN A 205 -0.52 0.94 -7.50
CA GLN A 205 -1.11 1.44 -8.74
C GLN A 205 -0.88 0.46 -9.90
N LEU A 206 0.25 -0.24 -9.91
CA LEU A 206 0.52 -1.27 -10.92
C LEU A 206 -0.44 -2.46 -10.80
N ALA A 207 -0.73 -2.91 -9.57
CA ALA A 207 -1.73 -3.96 -9.35
C ALA A 207 -3.13 -3.50 -9.77
N ILE A 208 -3.54 -2.29 -9.39
CA ILE A 208 -4.83 -1.71 -9.82
C ILE A 208 -4.92 -1.66 -11.35
N PHE A 209 -3.88 -1.15 -12.01
CA PHE A 209 -3.79 -1.12 -13.48
C PHE A 209 -4.03 -2.50 -14.10
N ALA A 210 -3.41 -3.55 -13.55
CA ALA A 210 -3.58 -4.92 -14.05
C ALA A 210 -5.05 -5.38 -14.02
N PHE A 211 -5.75 -5.07 -12.92
CA PHE A 211 -7.17 -5.39 -12.80
C PHE A 211 -8.05 -4.51 -13.68
N GLU A 212 -7.81 -3.20 -13.71
CA GLU A 212 -8.54 -2.26 -14.56
C GLU A 212 -8.40 -2.57 -16.06
N LYS A 213 -7.31 -3.17 -16.47
CA LYS A 213 -7.06 -3.55 -17.87
C LYS A 213 -7.37 -5.01 -18.18
N GLY A 214 -7.91 -5.77 -17.23
CA GLY A 214 -8.30 -7.16 -17.45
C GLY A 214 -7.11 -8.12 -17.66
N LEU A 215 -5.91 -7.78 -17.18
CA LEU A 215 -4.73 -8.63 -17.31
C LEU A 215 -4.81 -9.91 -16.45
N MET A 216 -5.76 -9.95 -15.51
CA MET A 216 -5.93 -11.07 -14.58
C MET A 216 -6.97 -12.10 -15.02
N ASN A 217 -7.61 -11.90 -16.19
CA ASN A 217 -8.61 -12.79 -16.79
C ASN A 217 -7.96 -13.79 -17.73
#